data_d556566731dcac0929b2091490baa983
#
_entry.id   d556566731dcac0929b2091490baa983
#
_cell.length_a   1.000
_cell.length_b   1.000
_cell.length_c   1.000
_cell.angle_alpha   90.00
_cell.angle_beta   90.00
_cell.angle_gamma   90.00
#
_symmetry.space_group_name_H-M   'P 1'
#
loop_
_entity.id
_entity.type
_entity.pdbx_description
1 polymer ?
#
loop_
_entity_poly.entity_id
_entity_poly.type
_entity_poly.pdbx_seq_one_letter_code
_entity_poly.pdbx_strand_id
1 'polypeptide(L)'
;GSEMCIRDSIRPDDIIKNYGADILRLWAASVDYRNDIKIGDNIVKQLSEIFKKTRNTARFLLGNLYDFDPAKDYVAYEDLKPLDKFALHKLNELIANVTEAFEAYEFYKYFQCLQNFAAVDLSAFYLDIVKDRLYTAGKKSLSRRACQTVLYEICSALNRILVPVMPHQAEDIWRNTPEAQKAGKPESIILSDWPTTNEKWNNPEIEADFTEILKLRETVTKAIEVLRGNKIVGSSLEVAVTVTGDKVALLNKYASELKSVFITSQATVSAQKPEDVLSEHSEHGYTAWVTKAKGHKCERCWKYSELSTEAGYLSLIH
;
A
#
# COMPACT_ATOMS: atom_id res chain seq x y z
N GLY A 1 -44.96 -12.32 -24.96
CA GLY A 1 -44.16 -11.22 -24.33
C GLY A 1 -43.01 -11.72 -23.48
N SER A 2 -42.89 -13.01 -23.20
CA SER A 2 -41.90 -13.51 -22.25
C SER A 2 -40.55 -13.92 -22.85
N GLU A 3 -40.54 -14.37 -24.10
CA GLU A 3 -39.27 -14.87 -24.72
C GLU A 3 -38.27 -13.76 -25.11
N MET A 4 -38.78 -12.57 -25.45
CA MET A 4 -37.90 -11.44 -25.80
C MET A 4 -37.20 -10.83 -24.56
N CYS A 5 -37.87 -10.86 -23.39
CA CYS A 5 -37.32 -10.38 -22.14
C CYS A 5 -36.26 -11.38 -21.57
N ILE A 6 -36.31 -12.66 -21.91
CA ILE A 6 -35.38 -13.69 -21.43
C ILE A 6 -34.06 -13.63 -22.21
N ARG A 7 -34.04 -13.20 -23.47
CA ARG A 7 -32.84 -13.10 -24.30
C ARG A 7 -31.87 -12.00 -23.86
N ASP A 8 -32.37 -10.93 -23.24
CA ASP A 8 -31.55 -9.80 -22.79
C ASP A 8 -31.15 -9.89 -21.31
N SER A 9 -31.57 -10.97 -20.62
CA SER A 9 -31.18 -11.18 -19.22
C SER A 9 -29.76 -11.71 -19.10
N ILE A 10 -28.92 -11.02 -18.32
CA ILE A 10 -27.58 -11.52 -17.97
C ILE A 10 -27.76 -12.69 -17.00
N ARG A 11 -27.35 -13.88 -17.42
CA ARG A 11 -27.48 -15.09 -16.59
C ARG A 11 -26.26 -15.19 -15.65
N PRO A 12 -26.46 -15.54 -14.36
CA PRO A 12 -25.36 -15.76 -13.43
C PRO A 12 -24.33 -16.77 -13.95
N ASP A 13 -24.80 -17.84 -14.61
CA ASP A 13 -23.92 -18.89 -15.19
C ASP A 13 -22.95 -18.33 -16.24
N ASP A 14 -23.36 -17.34 -17.03
CA ASP A 14 -22.52 -16.71 -18.04
C ASP A 14 -21.40 -15.88 -17.39
N ILE A 15 -21.73 -15.19 -16.28
CA ILE A 15 -20.72 -14.44 -15.49
C ILE A 15 -19.74 -15.43 -14.83
N ILE A 16 -20.24 -16.48 -14.20
CA ILE A 16 -19.42 -17.49 -13.52
C ILE A 16 -18.48 -18.16 -14.53
N LYS A 17 -18.96 -18.53 -15.71
CA LYS A 17 -18.17 -19.16 -16.75
C LYS A 17 -17.07 -18.26 -17.28
N ASN A 18 -17.33 -16.97 -17.47
CA ASN A 18 -16.41 -16.05 -18.10
C ASN A 18 -15.46 -15.33 -17.12
N TYR A 19 -15.90 -15.09 -15.88
CA TYR A 19 -15.20 -14.26 -14.88
C TYR A 19 -14.94 -14.98 -13.56
N GLY A 20 -15.67 -16.06 -13.27
CA GLY A 20 -15.59 -16.78 -12.01
C GLY A 20 -16.64 -16.35 -10.98
N ALA A 21 -16.91 -17.23 -10.01
CA ALA A 21 -17.94 -17.02 -9.00
C ALA A 21 -17.62 -15.83 -8.06
N ASP A 22 -16.34 -15.62 -7.74
CA ASP A 22 -15.92 -14.52 -6.85
C ASP A 22 -16.25 -13.14 -7.43
N ILE A 23 -16.22 -12.99 -8.77
CA ILE A 23 -16.61 -11.72 -9.42
C ILE A 23 -18.11 -11.45 -9.26
N LEU A 24 -18.94 -12.46 -9.43
CA LEU A 24 -20.39 -12.33 -9.20
C LEU A 24 -20.70 -11.97 -7.75
N ARG A 25 -20.01 -12.62 -6.80
CA ARG A 25 -20.14 -12.33 -5.37
C ARG A 25 -19.66 -10.91 -5.04
N LEU A 26 -18.53 -10.50 -5.64
CA LEU A 26 -17.99 -9.14 -5.49
C LEU A 26 -18.97 -8.09 -6.03
N TRP A 27 -19.64 -8.36 -7.17
CA TRP A 27 -20.69 -7.49 -7.67
C TRP A 27 -21.83 -7.36 -6.64
N ALA A 28 -22.35 -8.47 -6.11
CA ALA A 28 -23.42 -8.45 -5.12
C ALA A 28 -23.03 -7.66 -3.85
N ALA A 29 -21.77 -7.75 -3.42
CA ALA A 29 -21.25 -7.00 -2.29
C ALA A 29 -20.95 -5.52 -2.60
N SER A 30 -20.79 -5.15 -3.87
CA SER A 30 -20.43 -3.78 -4.27
C SER A 30 -21.62 -2.83 -4.40
N VAL A 31 -22.84 -3.35 -4.40
CA VAL A 31 -24.05 -2.60 -4.64
C VAL A 31 -24.89 -2.45 -3.37
N ASP A 32 -25.59 -1.32 -3.25
CA ASP A 32 -26.60 -1.15 -2.19
C ASP A 32 -27.91 -1.84 -2.60
N TYR A 33 -28.13 -3.05 -2.09
CA TYR A 33 -29.28 -3.90 -2.40
C TYR A 33 -30.63 -3.32 -1.98
N ARG A 34 -30.64 -2.20 -1.25
CA ARG A 34 -31.88 -1.47 -0.88
C ARG A 34 -32.43 -0.62 -2.04
N ASN A 35 -31.65 -0.48 -3.10
CA ASN A 35 -31.99 0.28 -4.29
C ASN A 35 -32.05 -0.63 -5.53
N ASP A 36 -32.56 -0.10 -6.64
CA ASP A 36 -32.54 -0.80 -7.92
C ASP A 36 -31.09 -1.09 -8.36
N ILE A 37 -30.81 -2.35 -8.58
CA ILE A 37 -29.47 -2.83 -8.89
C ILE A 37 -29.29 -2.97 -10.40
N LYS A 38 -28.23 -2.38 -10.93
CA LYS A 38 -27.85 -2.54 -12.34
C LYS A 38 -26.70 -3.52 -12.47
N ILE A 39 -26.79 -4.40 -13.48
CA ILE A 39 -25.70 -5.26 -13.91
C ILE A 39 -25.52 -5.08 -15.42
N GLY A 40 -24.28 -5.12 -15.88
CA GLY A 40 -23.93 -5.01 -17.29
C GLY A 40 -22.45 -5.34 -17.50
N ASP A 41 -22.08 -5.66 -18.72
CA ASP A 41 -20.71 -6.09 -19.07
C ASP A 41 -19.63 -5.11 -18.61
N ASN A 42 -19.88 -3.81 -18.69
CA ASN A 42 -18.92 -2.80 -18.26
C ASN A 42 -18.70 -2.84 -16.74
N ILE A 43 -19.75 -3.05 -15.95
CA ILE A 43 -19.68 -3.17 -14.49
C ILE A 43 -18.87 -4.42 -14.13
N VAL A 44 -19.17 -5.56 -14.75
CA VAL A 44 -18.47 -6.82 -14.50
C VAL A 44 -16.98 -6.71 -14.89
N LYS A 45 -16.67 -6.05 -16.02
CA LYS A 45 -15.27 -5.77 -16.40
C LYS A 45 -14.53 -4.90 -15.39
N GLN A 46 -15.16 -3.82 -14.89
CA GLN A 46 -14.55 -2.97 -13.85
C GLN A 46 -14.28 -3.76 -12.56
N LEU A 47 -15.22 -4.58 -12.13
CA LEU A 47 -15.04 -5.44 -10.95
C LEU A 47 -13.94 -6.48 -11.16
N SER A 48 -13.82 -7.03 -12.38
CA SER A 48 -12.71 -7.93 -12.74
C SER A 48 -11.35 -7.23 -12.60
N GLU A 49 -11.22 -5.96 -12.96
CA GLU A 49 -9.98 -5.21 -12.77
C GLU A 49 -9.68 -4.95 -11.28
N ILE A 50 -10.70 -4.67 -10.46
CA ILE A 50 -10.54 -4.54 -9.01
C ILE A 50 -10.11 -5.86 -8.39
N PHE A 51 -10.73 -6.97 -8.77
CA PHE A 51 -10.36 -8.32 -8.36
C PHE A 51 -8.90 -8.63 -8.69
N LYS A 52 -8.47 -8.33 -9.94
CA LYS A 52 -7.08 -8.51 -10.37
C LYS A 52 -6.10 -7.67 -9.55
N LYS A 53 -6.45 -6.41 -9.23
CA LYS A 53 -5.62 -5.55 -8.37
C LYS A 53 -5.45 -6.15 -6.98
N THR A 54 -6.52 -6.60 -6.34
CA THR A 54 -6.48 -7.26 -5.03
C THR A 54 -5.60 -8.53 -5.08
N ARG A 55 -5.76 -9.34 -6.13
CA ARG A 55 -4.91 -10.53 -6.34
C ARG A 55 -3.43 -10.17 -6.53
N ASN A 56 -3.12 -9.13 -7.29
CA ASN A 56 -1.74 -8.68 -7.50
C ASN A 56 -1.12 -8.14 -6.21
N THR A 57 -1.90 -7.44 -5.39
CA THR A 57 -1.48 -7.01 -4.05
C THR A 57 -1.13 -8.22 -3.18
N ALA A 58 -1.99 -9.24 -3.14
CA ALA A 58 -1.73 -10.48 -2.39
C ALA A 58 -0.46 -11.19 -2.90
N ARG A 59 -0.25 -11.27 -4.21
CA ARG A 59 0.98 -11.84 -4.81
C ARG A 59 2.23 -11.08 -4.39
N PHE A 60 2.16 -9.74 -4.32
CA PHE A 60 3.25 -8.92 -3.83
C PHE A 60 3.56 -9.22 -2.36
N LEU A 61 2.54 -9.31 -1.52
CA LEU A 61 2.69 -9.65 -0.09
C LEU A 61 3.36 -11.01 0.07
N LEU A 62 2.81 -12.05 -0.54
CA LEU A 62 3.34 -13.42 -0.49
C LEU A 62 4.76 -13.52 -1.05
N GLY A 63 5.03 -12.85 -2.18
CA GLY A 63 6.36 -12.84 -2.81
C GLY A 63 7.45 -12.20 -1.94
N ASN A 64 7.08 -11.29 -1.02
CA ASN A 64 8.01 -10.66 -0.09
C ASN A 64 8.05 -11.34 1.30
N LEU A 65 7.21 -12.36 1.52
CA LEU A 65 7.16 -13.14 2.75
C LEU A 65 7.83 -14.52 2.62
N TYR A 66 8.39 -14.87 1.46
CA TYR A 66 8.92 -16.20 1.17
C TYR A 66 9.99 -16.69 2.18
N ASP A 67 10.77 -15.79 2.75
CA ASP A 67 11.87 -16.05 3.70
C ASP A 67 11.56 -15.53 5.12
N PHE A 68 10.32 -15.25 5.42
CA PHE A 68 9.86 -14.77 6.73
C PHE A 68 9.26 -15.90 7.56
N ASP A 69 9.76 -16.09 8.77
CA ASP A 69 9.21 -17.02 9.75
C ASP A 69 8.66 -16.19 10.93
N PRO A 70 7.32 -16.11 11.12
CA PRO A 70 6.73 -15.28 12.17
C PRO A 70 7.17 -15.68 13.58
N ALA A 71 7.61 -16.93 13.78
CA ALA A 71 8.10 -17.38 15.08
C ALA A 71 9.51 -16.87 15.41
N LYS A 72 10.30 -16.45 14.41
CA LYS A 72 11.71 -16.05 14.57
C LYS A 72 12.02 -14.63 14.14
N ASP A 73 11.30 -14.15 13.13
CA ASP A 73 11.63 -12.92 12.41
C ASP A 73 10.68 -11.76 12.75
N TYR A 74 9.68 -12.01 13.59
CA TYR A 74 8.69 -11.00 13.98
C TYR A 74 9.34 -9.88 14.78
N VAL A 75 9.10 -8.64 14.37
CA VAL A 75 9.59 -7.42 15.03
C VAL A 75 8.50 -6.83 15.90
N ALA A 76 8.83 -6.51 17.15
CA ALA A 76 7.89 -5.90 18.10
C ALA A 76 7.39 -4.53 17.58
N TYR A 77 6.14 -4.17 17.92
CA TYR A 77 5.53 -2.92 17.48
C TYR A 77 6.36 -1.68 17.84
N GLU A 78 6.97 -1.71 19.02
CA GLU A 78 7.80 -0.63 19.57
C GLU A 78 8.99 -0.32 18.67
N ASP A 79 9.59 -1.36 18.04
CA ASP A 79 10.77 -1.30 17.18
C ASP A 79 10.43 -1.00 15.71
N LEU A 80 9.15 -0.91 15.37
CA LEU A 80 8.70 -0.56 14.03
C LEU A 80 8.95 0.92 13.73
N LYS A 81 9.26 1.22 12.47
CA LYS A 81 9.35 2.60 12.00
C LYS A 81 7.99 3.28 11.99
N PRO A 82 7.94 4.62 12.06
CA PRO A 82 6.68 5.37 12.03
C PRO A 82 5.78 5.02 10.84
N LEU A 83 6.35 4.88 9.64
CA LEU A 83 5.60 4.46 8.44
C LEU A 83 4.96 3.06 8.61
N ASP A 84 5.67 2.13 9.25
CA ASP A 84 5.19 0.77 9.52
C ASP A 84 4.03 0.79 10.53
N LYS A 85 4.17 1.62 11.58
CA LYS A 85 3.12 1.84 12.59
C LYS A 85 1.87 2.47 11.97
N PHE A 86 2.05 3.43 11.06
CA PHE A 86 0.94 4.03 10.32
C PHE A 86 0.20 3.00 9.46
N ALA A 87 0.93 2.12 8.75
CA ALA A 87 0.30 1.06 7.96
C ALA A 87 -0.51 0.08 8.82
N LEU A 88 -0.04 -0.27 10.03
CA LEU A 88 -0.80 -1.09 10.98
C LEU A 88 -2.01 -0.35 11.55
N HIS A 89 -1.90 0.96 11.80
CA HIS A 89 -3.04 1.78 12.20
C HIS A 89 -4.14 1.76 11.12
N LYS A 90 -3.78 1.95 9.85
CA LYS A 90 -4.72 1.86 8.72
C LYS A 90 -5.33 0.46 8.55
N LEU A 91 -4.55 -0.60 8.81
CA LEU A 91 -5.09 -1.95 8.86
C LEU A 91 -6.13 -2.12 9.98
N ASN A 92 -5.86 -1.55 11.14
CA ASN A 92 -6.77 -1.58 12.28
C ASN A 92 -8.10 -0.88 11.99
N GLU A 93 -8.05 0.28 11.34
CA GLU A 93 -9.24 0.99 10.86
C GLU A 93 -10.01 0.16 9.83
N LEU A 94 -9.31 -0.48 8.88
CA LEU A 94 -9.95 -1.37 7.92
C LEU A 94 -10.73 -2.48 8.63
N ILE A 95 -10.08 -3.19 9.58
CA ILE A 95 -10.72 -4.28 10.31
C ILE A 95 -11.98 -3.78 11.04
N ALA A 96 -11.92 -2.64 11.73
CA ALA A 96 -13.06 -2.07 12.42
C ALA A 96 -14.21 -1.73 11.46
N ASN A 97 -13.91 -0.99 10.38
CA ASN A 97 -14.90 -0.52 9.42
C ASN A 97 -15.57 -1.67 8.64
N VAL A 98 -14.81 -2.70 8.25
CA VAL A 98 -15.40 -3.87 7.56
C VAL A 98 -16.22 -4.74 8.51
N THR A 99 -15.83 -4.84 9.77
CA THR A 99 -16.62 -5.55 10.78
C THR A 99 -17.96 -4.86 10.98
N GLU A 100 -17.96 -3.54 11.20
CA GLU A 100 -19.19 -2.75 11.32
C GLU A 100 -20.08 -2.88 10.06
N ALA A 101 -19.48 -2.82 8.87
CA ALA A 101 -20.20 -2.96 7.62
C ALA A 101 -20.88 -4.34 7.48
N PHE A 102 -20.25 -5.43 7.91
CA PHE A 102 -20.85 -6.76 7.91
C PHE A 102 -21.95 -6.90 8.96
N GLU A 103 -21.75 -6.42 10.18
CA GLU A 103 -22.76 -6.45 11.24
C GLU A 103 -24.01 -5.64 10.86
N ALA A 104 -23.84 -4.52 10.17
CA ALA A 104 -24.93 -3.68 9.66
C ALA A 104 -25.53 -4.19 8.34
N TYR A 105 -25.01 -5.27 7.76
CA TYR A 105 -25.41 -5.76 6.42
C TYR A 105 -25.19 -4.73 5.30
N GLU A 106 -24.26 -3.80 5.45
CA GLU A 106 -23.93 -2.75 4.48
C GLU A 106 -22.71 -3.16 3.62
N PHE A 107 -22.83 -4.25 2.85
CA PHE A 107 -21.71 -4.86 2.11
C PHE A 107 -21.03 -3.92 1.11
N TYR A 108 -21.75 -2.92 0.59
CA TYR A 108 -21.14 -1.91 -0.27
C TYR A 108 -20.08 -1.06 0.46
N LYS A 109 -20.24 -0.82 1.79
CA LYS A 109 -19.23 -0.16 2.61
C LYS A 109 -17.99 -1.04 2.77
N TYR A 110 -18.17 -2.35 3.02
CA TYR A 110 -17.06 -3.30 3.00
C TYR A 110 -16.26 -3.20 1.71
N PHE A 111 -16.95 -3.23 0.55
CA PHE A 111 -16.31 -3.12 -0.76
C PHE A 111 -15.50 -1.83 -0.89
N GLN A 112 -16.07 -0.67 -0.50
CA GLN A 112 -15.41 0.63 -0.55
C GLN A 112 -14.17 0.68 0.35
N CYS A 113 -14.28 0.22 1.61
CA CYS A 113 -13.18 0.19 2.56
C CYS A 113 -12.02 -0.69 2.06
N LEU A 114 -12.34 -1.90 1.57
CA LEU A 114 -11.36 -2.83 1.02
C LEU A 114 -10.64 -2.24 -0.20
N GLN A 115 -11.41 -1.65 -1.13
CA GLN A 115 -10.85 -1.05 -2.35
C GLN A 115 -9.95 0.13 -2.02
N ASN A 116 -10.39 1.04 -1.12
CA ASN A 116 -9.60 2.18 -0.71
C ASN A 116 -8.29 1.74 -0.05
N PHE A 117 -8.36 0.86 0.93
CA PHE A 117 -7.17 0.36 1.61
C PHE A 117 -6.19 -0.31 0.64
N ALA A 118 -6.67 -1.23 -0.21
CA ALA A 118 -5.80 -1.96 -1.14
C ALA A 118 -5.17 -1.06 -2.21
N ALA A 119 -5.91 -0.07 -2.72
CA ALA A 119 -5.46 0.78 -3.82
C ALA A 119 -4.67 2.00 -3.33
N VAL A 120 -5.17 2.70 -2.32
CA VAL A 120 -4.61 3.98 -1.85
C VAL A 120 -3.60 3.74 -0.73
N ASP A 121 -4.04 3.22 0.41
CA ASP A 121 -3.17 3.12 1.59
C ASP A 121 -2.04 2.12 1.39
N LEU A 122 -2.33 1.01 0.73
CA LEU A 122 -1.37 -0.06 0.56
C LEU A 122 -0.57 0.08 -0.74
N SER A 123 -1.21 -0.05 -1.92
CA SER A 123 -0.48 -0.14 -3.19
C SER A 123 0.17 1.17 -3.62
N ALA A 124 -0.56 2.30 -3.56
CA ALA A 124 -0.06 3.60 -4.01
C ALA A 124 0.85 4.29 -2.98
N PHE A 125 0.82 3.87 -1.72
CA PHE A 125 1.59 4.48 -0.67
C PHE A 125 2.57 3.52 0.00
N TYR A 126 2.09 2.66 0.91
CA TYR A 126 2.98 1.86 1.75
C TYR A 126 3.89 0.92 0.95
N LEU A 127 3.31 0.11 0.07
CA LEU A 127 4.08 -0.88 -0.71
C LEU A 127 5.07 -0.21 -1.66
N ASP A 128 4.74 0.95 -2.21
CA ASP A 128 5.63 1.67 -3.12
C ASP A 128 6.88 2.18 -2.38
N ILE A 129 6.70 2.72 -1.18
CA ILE A 129 7.79 3.25 -0.35
C ILE A 129 8.70 2.12 0.18
N VAL A 130 8.14 0.99 0.63
CA VAL A 130 8.92 -0.06 1.27
C VAL A 130 9.66 -0.99 0.32
N LYS A 131 9.45 -0.88 -1.00
CA LYS A 131 10.18 -1.67 -2.02
C LYS A 131 11.69 -1.60 -1.83
N ASP A 132 12.21 -0.42 -1.55
CA ASP A 132 13.62 -0.21 -1.32
C ASP A 132 14.12 -1.08 -0.15
N ARG A 133 13.45 -1.03 1.00
CA ARG A 133 13.78 -1.85 2.18
C ARG A 133 13.66 -3.35 1.91
N LEU A 134 12.66 -3.77 1.12
CA LEU A 134 12.44 -5.18 0.82
C LEU A 134 13.48 -5.76 -0.14
N TYR A 135 13.95 -4.96 -1.12
CA TYR A 135 14.81 -5.46 -2.20
C TYR A 135 16.28 -5.13 -2.02
N THR A 136 16.61 -4.04 -1.32
CA THR A 136 18.01 -3.60 -1.19
C THR A 136 18.61 -3.87 0.17
N ALA A 137 17.83 -3.89 1.25
CA ALA A 137 18.34 -4.18 2.58
C ALA A 137 18.76 -5.64 2.74
N GLY A 138 19.68 -5.89 3.66
CA GLY A 138 20.16 -7.24 3.99
C GLY A 138 19.01 -8.15 4.43
N LYS A 139 19.06 -9.42 4.04
CA LYS A 139 17.97 -10.41 4.31
C LYS A 139 17.55 -10.48 5.78
N LYS A 140 18.51 -10.36 6.71
CA LYS A 140 18.26 -10.43 8.16
C LYS A 140 18.25 -9.06 8.85
N SER A 141 18.27 -7.96 8.08
CA SER A 141 18.26 -6.63 8.69
C SER A 141 16.94 -6.35 9.41
N LEU A 142 17.03 -5.68 10.54
CA LEU A 142 15.84 -5.25 11.30
C LEU A 142 14.87 -4.45 10.43
N SER A 143 15.38 -3.57 9.58
CA SER A 143 14.56 -2.74 8.68
C SER A 143 13.73 -3.58 7.72
N ARG A 144 14.29 -4.66 7.14
CA ARG A 144 13.57 -5.55 6.24
C ARG A 144 12.58 -6.42 7.01
N ARG A 145 12.99 -7.00 8.16
CA ARG A 145 12.11 -7.82 9.01
C ARG A 145 10.93 -7.02 9.57
N ALA A 146 11.14 -5.75 9.93
CA ALA A 146 10.06 -4.85 10.32
C ALA A 146 9.02 -4.68 9.21
N CYS A 147 9.44 -4.43 7.96
CA CYS A 147 8.53 -4.42 6.82
C CYS A 147 7.79 -5.74 6.67
N GLN A 148 8.50 -6.86 6.71
CA GLN A 148 7.89 -8.18 6.55
C GLN A 148 6.89 -8.51 7.65
N THR A 149 7.12 -8.06 8.88
CA THR A 149 6.15 -8.17 9.98
C THR A 149 4.84 -7.46 9.61
N VAL A 150 4.92 -6.24 9.11
CA VAL A 150 3.72 -5.48 8.67
C VAL A 150 3.04 -6.15 7.49
N LEU A 151 3.81 -6.60 6.48
CA LEU A 151 3.25 -7.35 5.34
C LEU A 151 2.56 -8.64 5.77
N TYR A 152 3.10 -9.33 6.77
CA TYR A 152 2.52 -10.54 7.34
C TYR A 152 1.16 -10.27 8.00
N GLU A 153 1.09 -9.25 8.87
CA GLU A 153 -0.17 -8.86 9.52
C GLU A 153 -1.23 -8.42 8.50
N ILE A 154 -0.83 -7.59 7.52
CA ILE A 154 -1.72 -7.16 6.44
C ILE A 154 -2.21 -8.37 5.62
N CYS A 155 -1.31 -9.27 5.21
CA CYS A 155 -1.67 -10.44 4.42
C CYS A 155 -2.63 -11.36 5.18
N SER A 156 -2.35 -11.61 6.46
CA SER A 156 -3.17 -12.44 7.33
C SER A 156 -4.59 -11.87 7.55
N ALA A 157 -4.69 -10.56 7.80
CA ALA A 157 -5.98 -9.90 8.01
C ALA A 157 -6.77 -9.79 6.70
N LEU A 158 -6.15 -9.31 5.62
CA LEU A 158 -6.81 -9.18 4.32
C LEU A 158 -7.35 -10.52 3.83
N ASN A 159 -6.57 -11.59 3.94
CA ASN A 159 -7.00 -12.90 3.48
C ASN A 159 -8.28 -13.35 4.18
N ARG A 160 -8.40 -13.14 5.49
CA ARG A 160 -9.62 -13.46 6.27
C ARG A 160 -10.79 -12.53 5.92
N ILE A 161 -10.53 -11.26 5.68
CA ILE A 161 -11.55 -10.28 5.23
C ILE A 161 -12.12 -10.66 3.85
N LEU A 162 -11.33 -11.29 2.98
CA LEU A 162 -11.79 -11.71 1.66
C LEU A 162 -12.76 -12.91 1.71
N VAL A 163 -12.66 -13.78 2.71
CA VAL A 163 -13.38 -15.06 2.77
C VAL A 163 -14.89 -14.94 2.52
N PRO A 164 -15.65 -14.03 3.17
CA PRO A 164 -17.09 -13.98 2.99
C PRO A 164 -17.55 -13.64 1.57
N VAL A 165 -16.73 -12.88 0.82
CA VAL A 165 -17.11 -12.38 -0.52
C VAL A 165 -16.34 -13.10 -1.62
N MET A 166 -15.04 -13.32 -1.44
CA MET A 166 -14.14 -13.92 -2.43
C MET A 166 -13.45 -15.19 -1.89
N PRO A 167 -14.21 -16.23 -1.52
CA PRO A 167 -13.67 -17.43 -0.86
C PRO A 167 -12.64 -18.17 -1.72
N HIS A 168 -12.81 -18.23 -3.03
CA HIS A 168 -11.87 -18.93 -3.91
C HIS A 168 -10.54 -18.20 -3.99
N GLN A 169 -10.56 -16.86 -4.07
CA GLN A 169 -9.33 -16.07 -4.03
C GLN A 169 -8.64 -16.18 -2.67
N ALA A 170 -9.41 -16.14 -1.58
CA ALA A 170 -8.87 -16.25 -0.23
C ALA A 170 -8.19 -17.63 -0.02
N GLU A 171 -8.80 -18.70 -0.49
CA GLU A 171 -8.22 -20.04 -0.42
C GLU A 171 -6.98 -20.20 -1.33
N ASP A 172 -6.96 -19.56 -2.52
CA ASP A 172 -5.79 -19.54 -3.40
C ASP A 172 -4.61 -18.84 -2.72
N ILE A 173 -4.84 -17.70 -2.07
CA ILE A 173 -3.84 -17.01 -1.26
C ILE A 173 -3.33 -17.90 -0.14
N TRP A 174 -4.24 -18.55 0.60
CA TRP A 174 -3.89 -19.41 1.72
C TRP A 174 -3.02 -20.59 1.30
N ARG A 175 -3.35 -21.25 0.22
CA ARG A 175 -2.58 -22.39 -0.33
C ARG A 175 -1.15 -22.00 -0.69
N ASN A 176 -0.96 -20.76 -1.16
CA ASN A 176 0.34 -20.23 -1.54
C ASN A 176 1.09 -19.54 -0.37
N THR A 177 0.51 -19.52 0.83
CA THR A 177 1.20 -19.02 2.03
C THR A 177 2.28 -20.02 2.46
N PRO A 178 3.52 -19.59 2.78
CA PRO A 178 4.58 -20.47 3.25
C PRO A 178 4.17 -21.27 4.50
N GLU A 179 4.62 -22.52 4.60
CA GLU A 179 4.26 -23.42 5.72
C GLU A 179 4.66 -22.84 7.09
N ALA A 180 5.79 -22.16 7.19
CA ALA A 180 6.20 -21.50 8.43
C ALA A 180 5.15 -20.49 8.94
N GLN A 181 4.42 -19.85 8.02
CA GLN A 181 3.36 -18.89 8.33
C GLN A 181 2.02 -19.55 8.63
N LYS A 182 1.87 -20.83 8.24
CA LYS A 182 0.68 -21.64 8.52
C LYS A 182 0.77 -22.40 9.84
N ALA A 183 1.94 -22.49 10.47
CA ALA A 183 2.13 -23.26 11.70
C ALA A 183 1.09 -22.86 12.77
N GLY A 184 0.35 -23.86 13.28
CA GLY A 184 -0.75 -23.65 14.23
C GLY A 184 -2.01 -22.99 13.65
N LYS A 185 -2.12 -22.86 12.32
CA LYS A 185 -3.30 -22.32 11.62
C LYS A 185 -4.18 -23.46 11.08
N PRO A 186 -5.47 -23.19 10.79
CA PRO A 186 -6.37 -24.19 10.23
C PRO A 186 -5.94 -24.65 8.83
N GLU A 187 -6.42 -25.83 8.41
CA GLU A 187 -6.14 -26.41 7.08
C GLU A 187 -6.63 -25.52 5.93
N SER A 188 -7.77 -24.87 6.11
CA SER A 188 -8.34 -23.92 5.15
C SER A 188 -8.57 -22.57 5.81
N ILE A 189 -8.39 -21.48 5.05
CA ILE A 189 -8.66 -20.12 5.54
C ILE A 189 -10.12 -19.92 5.95
N ILE A 190 -11.04 -20.66 5.34
CA ILE A 190 -12.48 -20.61 5.65
C ILE A 190 -12.76 -21.00 7.11
N LEU A 191 -11.89 -21.82 7.72
CA LEU A 191 -11.99 -22.22 9.11
C LEU A 191 -11.32 -21.24 10.09
N SER A 192 -10.77 -20.14 9.58
CA SER A 192 -10.14 -19.12 10.42
C SER A 192 -11.17 -18.18 11.02
N ASP A 193 -10.88 -17.70 12.23
CA ASP A 193 -11.66 -16.65 12.87
C ASP A 193 -11.56 -15.32 12.10
N TRP A 194 -12.59 -14.49 12.23
CA TRP A 194 -12.57 -13.12 11.73
C TRP A 194 -11.44 -12.31 12.37
N PRO A 195 -10.74 -11.43 11.62
CA PRO A 195 -9.66 -10.63 12.19
C PRO A 195 -10.21 -9.63 13.20
N THR A 196 -9.50 -9.45 14.29
CA THR A 196 -9.82 -8.49 15.35
C THR A 196 -8.87 -7.32 15.34
N THR A 197 -9.35 -6.16 15.78
CA THR A 197 -8.51 -4.98 16.00
C THR A 197 -7.49 -5.23 17.11
N ASN A 198 -6.33 -4.59 17.00
CA ASN A 198 -5.28 -4.62 18.01
C ASN A 198 -5.14 -3.23 18.64
N GLU A 199 -5.38 -3.10 19.94
CA GLU A 199 -5.31 -1.82 20.63
C GLU A 199 -3.95 -1.12 20.51
N LYS A 200 -2.85 -1.88 20.45
CA LYS A 200 -1.51 -1.32 20.27
C LYS A 200 -1.33 -0.61 18.91
N TRP A 201 -2.09 -1.00 17.91
CA TRP A 201 -2.02 -0.39 16.58
C TRP A 201 -2.89 0.87 16.45
N ASN A 202 -3.76 1.12 17.43
CA ASN A 202 -4.55 2.33 17.45
C ASN A 202 -3.66 3.52 17.89
N ASN A 203 -3.25 4.34 16.92
CA ASN A 203 -2.33 5.46 17.15
C ASN A 203 -2.82 6.72 16.41
N PRO A 204 -3.77 7.47 17.02
CA PRO A 204 -4.32 8.69 16.42
C PRO A 204 -3.27 9.80 16.19
N GLU A 205 -2.21 9.85 17.00
CA GLU A 205 -1.12 10.82 16.79
C GLU A 205 -0.40 10.56 15.49
N ILE A 206 -0.04 9.30 15.19
CA ILE A 206 0.65 8.94 13.96
C ILE A 206 -0.26 9.16 12.75
N GLU A 207 -1.57 8.96 12.89
CA GLU A 207 -2.53 9.24 11.83
C GLU A 207 -2.57 10.75 11.51
N ALA A 208 -2.67 11.60 12.54
CA ALA A 208 -2.64 13.04 12.35
C ALA A 208 -1.34 13.51 11.69
N ASP A 209 -0.20 12.98 12.12
CA ASP A 209 1.12 13.29 11.56
C ASP A 209 1.21 12.86 10.09
N PHE A 210 0.82 11.63 9.76
CA PHE A 210 0.89 11.13 8.39
C PHE A 210 -0.16 11.76 7.46
N THR A 211 -1.28 12.23 7.97
CA THR A 211 -2.21 13.06 7.20
C THR A 211 -1.53 14.32 6.67
N GLU A 212 -0.71 14.97 7.48
CA GLU A 212 0.08 16.14 7.05
C GLU A 212 1.25 15.75 6.14
N ILE A 213 1.93 14.65 6.43
CA ILE A 213 3.01 14.12 5.57
C ILE A 213 2.49 13.75 4.18
N LEU A 214 1.27 13.24 4.06
CA LEU A 214 0.64 12.94 2.77
C LEU A 214 0.37 14.21 1.96
N LYS A 215 -0.09 15.30 2.58
CA LYS A 215 -0.24 16.62 1.93
C LYS A 215 1.12 17.15 1.44
N LEU A 216 2.14 17.03 2.27
CA LEU A 216 3.51 17.39 1.88
C LEU A 216 4.00 16.53 0.71
N ARG A 217 3.77 15.21 0.74
CA ARG A 217 4.13 14.30 -0.36
C ARG A 217 3.43 14.68 -1.66
N GLU A 218 2.17 15.09 -1.60
CA GLU A 218 1.43 15.58 -2.78
C GLU A 218 2.11 16.81 -3.36
N THR A 219 2.46 17.80 -2.51
CA THR A 219 3.19 19.01 -2.92
C THR A 219 4.53 18.68 -3.60
N VAL A 220 5.31 17.76 -3.01
CA VAL A 220 6.59 17.29 -3.57
C VAL A 220 6.38 16.56 -4.90
N THR A 221 5.38 15.67 -4.97
CA THR A 221 5.10 14.91 -6.19
C THR A 221 4.74 15.83 -7.35
N LYS A 222 3.91 16.86 -7.13
CA LYS A 222 3.56 17.85 -8.15
C LYS A 222 4.81 18.60 -8.66
N ALA A 223 5.72 18.98 -7.76
CA ALA A 223 6.98 19.61 -8.16
C ALA A 223 7.85 18.69 -9.03
N ILE A 224 7.93 17.39 -8.71
CA ILE A 224 8.70 16.41 -9.48
C ILE A 224 8.05 16.13 -10.83
N GLU A 225 6.71 16.02 -10.89
CA GLU A 225 5.97 15.72 -12.14
C GLU A 225 6.17 16.82 -13.20
N VAL A 226 6.35 18.08 -12.83
CA VAL A 226 6.73 19.16 -13.76
C VAL A 226 8.05 18.82 -14.46
N LEU A 227 9.05 18.34 -13.74
CA LEU A 227 10.35 17.96 -14.30
C LEU A 227 10.27 16.71 -15.18
N ARG A 228 9.44 15.73 -14.79
CA ARG A 228 9.20 14.51 -15.59
C ARG A 228 8.47 14.84 -16.89
N GLY A 229 7.43 15.68 -16.82
CA GLY A 229 6.70 16.15 -18.00
C GLY A 229 7.60 16.86 -19.02
N ASN A 230 8.55 17.65 -18.54
CA ASN A 230 9.55 18.36 -19.34
C ASN A 230 10.76 17.47 -19.72
N LYS A 231 10.78 16.18 -19.34
CA LYS A 231 11.87 15.23 -19.58
C LYS A 231 13.23 15.67 -19.03
N ILE A 232 13.26 16.50 -17.99
CA ILE A 232 14.46 16.95 -17.29
C ILE A 232 15.01 15.84 -16.39
N VAL A 233 14.09 15.05 -15.80
CA VAL A 233 14.42 13.86 -14.99
C VAL A 233 13.59 12.67 -15.47
N GLY A 234 14.18 11.47 -15.44
CA GLY A 234 13.51 10.23 -15.79
C GLY A 234 12.85 9.56 -14.57
N SER A 235 13.41 9.76 -13.38
CA SER A 235 12.97 9.14 -12.15
C SER A 235 13.03 10.10 -10.97
N SER A 236 12.13 9.94 -10.00
CA SER A 236 12.17 10.67 -8.72
C SER A 236 13.45 10.40 -7.91
N LEU A 237 14.16 9.31 -8.19
CA LEU A 237 15.46 9.01 -7.57
C LEU A 237 16.60 9.88 -8.09
N GLU A 238 16.41 10.64 -9.16
CA GLU A 238 17.41 11.56 -9.72
C GLU A 238 17.41 12.94 -9.05
N VAL A 239 16.49 13.16 -8.11
CA VAL A 239 16.33 14.47 -7.46
C VAL A 239 16.63 14.46 -5.97
N ALA A 240 17.01 15.63 -5.48
CA ALA A 240 17.01 16.03 -4.09
C ALA A 240 15.88 17.03 -3.86
N VAL A 241 15.22 16.91 -2.71
CA VAL A 241 14.09 17.76 -2.35
C VAL A 241 14.39 18.51 -1.06
N THR A 242 14.20 19.82 -1.08
CA THR A 242 14.20 20.66 0.13
C THR A 242 12.78 21.11 0.40
N VAL A 243 12.30 20.88 1.62
CA VAL A 243 10.92 21.21 2.02
C VAL A 243 10.91 22.19 3.19
N THR A 244 9.90 23.05 3.19
CA THR A 244 9.56 23.95 4.29
C THR A 244 8.04 24.08 4.41
N GLY A 245 7.55 24.68 5.48
CA GLY A 245 6.13 24.93 5.67
C GLY A 245 5.78 25.30 7.10
N ASP A 246 4.49 25.43 7.38
CA ASP A 246 3.98 25.94 8.66
C ASP A 246 4.28 24.97 9.83
N LYS A 247 4.37 23.66 9.56
CA LYS A 247 4.58 22.60 10.57
C LYS A 247 6.04 22.12 10.63
N VAL A 248 7.00 23.03 10.76
CA VAL A 248 8.43 22.71 10.78
C VAL A 248 8.81 21.68 11.83
N ALA A 249 8.19 21.71 13.00
CA ALA A 249 8.44 20.72 14.07
C ALA A 249 8.09 19.30 13.62
N LEU A 250 6.97 19.12 12.90
CA LEU A 250 6.56 17.85 12.32
C LEU A 250 7.56 17.40 11.24
N LEU A 251 7.96 18.30 10.35
CA LEU A 251 8.93 17.99 9.29
C LEU A 251 10.26 17.50 9.89
N ASN A 252 10.74 18.13 10.96
CA ASN A 252 11.96 17.74 11.66
C ASN A 252 11.80 16.40 12.39
N LYS A 253 10.62 16.12 13.00
CA LYS A 253 10.31 14.82 13.63
C LYS A 253 10.51 13.65 12.65
N TYR A 254 10.16 13.85 11.39
CA TYR A 254 10.23 12.81 10.35
C TYR A 254 11.34 13.01 9.31
N ALA A 255 12.28 13.94 9.52
CA ALA A 255 13.30 14.30 8.54
C ALA A 255 14.06 13.09 7.95
N SER A 256 14.40 12.10 8.79
CA SER A 256 15.11 10.88 8.36
C SER A 256 14.27 9.98 7.43
N GLU A 257 12.94 10.04 7.52
CA GLU A 257 12.02 9.21 6.75
C GLU A 257 11.55 9.89 5.45
N LEU A 258 11.63 11.24 5.35
CA LEU A 258 11.09 11.99 4.23
C LEU A 258 11.64 11.55 2.87
N LYS A 259 12.94 11.25 2.75
CA LYS A 259 13.53 10.75 1.51
C LYS A 259 12.87 9.46 1.03
N SER A 260 12.48 8.59 1.95
CA SER A 260 11.79 7.34 1.65
C SER A 260 10.33 7.61 1.27
N VAL A 261 9.64 8.46 2.03
CA VAL A 261 8.25 8.85 1.76
C VAL A 261 8.09 9.51 0.39
N PHE A 262 9.03 10.34 -0.02
CA PHE A 262 9.02 10.99 -1.34
C PHE A 262 9.57 10.11 -2.46
N ILE A 263 10.20 8.99 -2.11
CA ILE A 263 10.92 8.10 -3.05
C ILE A 263 11.98 8.89 -3.83
N THR A 264 12.79 9.67 -3.12
CA THR A 264 13.87 10.50 -3.66
C THR A 264 15.23 10.07 -3.11
N SER A 265 16.31 10.50 -3.74
CA SER A 265 17.66 10.19 -3.24
C SER A 265 17.99 10.96 -1.98
N GLN A 266 17.57 12.24 -1.91
CA GLN A 266 17.83 13.11 -0.78
C GLN A 266 16.58 13.91 -0.43
N ALA A 267 16.38 14.19 0.87
CA ALA A 267 15.35 15.08 1.37
C ALA A 267 15.91 15.88 2.56
N THR A 268 15.66 17.18 2.56
CA THR A 268 16.14 18.11 3.60
C THR A 268 15.01 19.03 4.04
N VAL A 269 14.94 19.32 5.32
CA VAL A 269 14.03 20.34 5.88
C VAL A 269 14.82 21.63 6.07
N SER A 270 14.46 22.70 5.36
CA SER A 270 15.14 23.99 5.46
C SER A 270 14.23 25.12 5.03
N ALA A 271 14.30 26.24 5.72
CA ALA A 271 13.64 27.48 5.29
C ALA A 271 14.40 28.22 4.18
N GLN A 272 15.65 27.84 3.93
CA GLN A 272 16.46 28.46 2.87
C GLN A 272 16.23 27.74 1.55
N LYS A 273 15.90 28.53 0.52
CA LYS A 273 15.76 28.03 -0.85
C LYS A 273 17.14 27.67 -1.41
N PRO A 274 17.32 26.48 -1.98
CA PRO A 274 18.57 26.10 -2.66
C PRO A 274 18.86 26.99 -3.88
N GLU A 275 20.13 27.09 -4.28
CA GLU A 275 20.54 27.93 -5.44
C GLU A 275 20.10 27.31 -6.79
N ASP A 276 20.25 25.97 -6.95
CA ASP A 276 20.03 25.26 -8.22
C ASP A 276 18.63 24.63 -8.30
N VAL A 277 17.57 25.40 -8.02
CA VAL A 277 16.20 24.91 -8.07
C VAL A 277 15.74 24.68 -9.51
N LEU A 278 15.37 23.45 -9.84
CA LEU A 278 14.84 23.04 -11.13
C LEU A 278 13.30 23.18 -11.20
N SER A 279 12.62 22.97 -10.07
CA SER A 279 11.17 23.10 -9.94
C SER A 279 10.80 23.48 -8.51
N GLU A 280 9.71 24.25 -8.40
CA GLU A 280 9.12 24.67 -7.11
C GLU A 280 7.62 24.48 -7.16
N HIS A 281 7.04 23.99 -6.06
CA HIS A 281 5.60 23.94 -5.88
C HIS A 281 5.23 24.25 -4.44
N SER A 282 4.16 25.00 -4.25
CA SER A 282 3.64 25.39 -2.93
C SER A 282 2.16 25.04 -2.84
N GLU A 283 1.78 24.24 -1.88
CA GLU A 283 0.41 23.83 -1.63
C GLU A 283 0.26 23.34 -0.18
N HIS A 284 -0.95 23.39 0.38
CA HIS A 284 -1.28 22.91 1.72
C HIS A 284 -0.44 23.54 2.87
N GLY A 285 0.10 24.74 2.69
CA GLY A 285 1.01 25.36 3.67
C GLY A 285 2.46 24.84 3.62
N TYR A 286 2.80 24.04 2.61
CA TYR A 286 4.15 23.52 2.37
C TYR A 286 4.71 24.05 1.06
N THR A 287 6.03 24.19 1.01
CA THR A 287 6.79 24.49 -0.22
C THR A 287 7.85 23.43 -0.43
N ALA A 288 7.94 22.93 -1.64
CA ALA A 288 8.94 21.98 -2.08
C ALA A 288 9.82 22.59 -3.18
N TRP A 289 11.13 22.56 -2.97
CA TRP A 289 12.14 22.90 -3.97
C TRP A 289 12.84 21.64 -4.43
N VAL A 290 12.87 21.41 -5.73
CA VAL A 290 13.48 20.23 -6.32
C VAL A 290 14.75 20.61 -7.04
N THR A 291 15.84 19.95 -6.70
CA THR A 291 17.16 20.10 -7.32
C THR A 291 17.64 18.76 -7.83
N LYS A 292 18.75 18.74 -8.57
CA LYS A 292 19.37 17.48 -8.97
C LYS A 292 19.98 16.77 -7.77
N ALA A 293 19.85 15.45 -7.69
CA ALA A 293 20.50 14.67 -6.64
C ALA A 293 22.02 14.73 -6.74
N LYS A 294 22.69 14.84 -5.59
CA LYS A 294 24.16 14.91 -5.49
C LYS A 294 24.75 13.52 -5.28
N GLY A 295 26.00 13.34 -5.76
CA GLY A 295 26.77 12.11 -5.61
C GLY A 295 26.63 11.14 -6.78
N HIS A 296 27.04 9.91 -6.59
CA HIS A 296 27.06 8.86 -7.61
C HIS A 296 25.84 7.95 -7.51
N LYS A 297 25.32 7.49 -8.65
CA LYS A 297 24.21 6.57 -8.74
C LYS A 297 24.63 5.18 -8.27
N CYS A 298 23.92 4.60 -7.31
CA CYS A 298 24.09 3.21 -6.92
C CYS A 298 23.44 2.28 -7.97
N GLU A 299 24.18 1.33 -8.51
CA GLU A 299 23.68 0.38 -9.50
C GLU A 299 22.57 -0.55 -8.96
N ARG A 300 22.58 -0.81 -7.65
CA ARG A 300 21.60 -1.71 -7.01
C ARG A 300 20.28 -1.02 -6.70
N CYS A 301 20.31 0.15 -6.03
CA CYS A 301 19.08 0.84 -5.59
C CYS A 301 18.73 2.06 -6.42
N TRP A 302 19.61 2.45 -7.36
CA TRP A 302 19.48 3.60 -8.27
C TRP A 302 19.41 4.97 -7.59
N LYS A 303 19.58 5.03 -6.27
CA LYS A 303 19.70 6.28 -5.52
C LYS A 303 21.06 6.91 -5.72
N TYR A 304 21.11 8.22 -5.63
CA TYR A 304 22.35 9.00 -5.64
C TYR A 304 22.82 9.24 -4.23
N SER A 305 24.11 9.03 -3.98
CA SER A 305 24.75 9.25 -2.68
C SER A 305 26.20 9.66 -2.85
N GLU A 306 26.67 10.56 -2.00
CA GLU A 306 28.09 10.93 -1.91
C GLU A 306 28.97 9.79 -1.34
N LEU A 307 28.34 8.82 -0.67
CA LEU A 307 29.00 7.63 -0.13
C LEU A 307 29.11 6.48 -1.13
N SER A 308 28.45 6.55 -2.29
CA SER A 308 28.64 5.60 -3.37
C SER A 308 29.94 5.91 -4.10
N THR A 309 30.80 4.91 -4.29
CA THR A 309 32.06 5.06 -5.03
C THR A 309 31.81 4.95 -6.53
N GLU A 310 32.69 5.54 -7.37
CA GLU A 310 32.64 5.44 -8.84
C GLU A 310 32.67 3.98 -9.35
N ALA A 311 33.14 3.05 -8.55
CA ALA A 311 33.27 1.63 -8.90
C ALA A 311 31.97 0.81 -8.69
N GLY A 312 30.83 1.41 -8.44
CA GLY A 312 29.54 0.70 -8.31
C GLY A 312 29.41 -0.24 -7.12
N TYR A 313 30.34 -0.15 -6.16
CA TYR A 313 30.32 -1.02 -4.99
C TYR A 313 29.22 -0.59 -4.00
N LEU A 314 28.55 -1.61 -3.48
CA LEU A 314 27.58 -1.59 -2.41
C LEU A 314 27.88 -0.49 -1.40
N SER A 315 27.05 0.51 -1.36
CA SER A 315 27.11 1.49 -0.29
C SER A 315 26.95 0.72 1.02
N LEU A 316 27.85 0.94 1.98
CA LEU A 316 27.76 0.45 3.36
C LEU A 316 26.49 0.93 4.11
N ILE A 317 25.56 1.57 3.38
CA ILE A 317 24.32 2.19 3.88
C ILE A 317 23.14 1.21 3.88
N HIS A 318 23.31 -0.02 3.40
CA HIS A 318 22.21 -1.00 3.30
C HIS A 318 22.34 -2.12 4.32
#